data_2fd25549b531190ff0506b7dc29b2264
#
_entry.id   2fd25549b531190ff0506b7dc29b2264
#
_cell.length_a   1.000
_cell.length_b   1.000
_cell.length_c   1.000
_cell.angle_alpha   90.00
_cell.angle_beta   90.00
_cell.angle_gamma   90.00
#
_symmetry.space_group_name_H-M   'P 1'
#
loop_
_entity.id
_entity.type
_entity.pdbx_description
1 polymer ?
#
loop_
_entity_poly.entity_id
_entity_poly.type
_entity_poly.pdbx_seq_one_letter_code
_entity_poly.pdbx_strand_id
1 'polypeptide(L)'
;MIIVCQKCATRLQVDEDKSPARPFNVRCPKCNATVSSGVASPASEHGALAVGGSPATEHPRFEQNTARAYEPATKVLGDNGGSTDDAVRMLMDLLSKGSNQTPEKPGARPSWDQRKALVCTADSHRDAVARRLAESGYRVYVAEDTRQAVETMRANKMDVVLLDSQFDPGEQGSAFVVREINVLRPPQRRRIFFVLISPSMRTMDAHAAFLSNVNLVVNVADVDELHRIMDVALREYNELYRDFNSAFNLTAL
;
A
#
# COMPACT_ATOMS: atom_id res chain seq x y z
N MET A 1 -4.23 -2.88 46.12
CA MET A 1 -5.39 -3.42 45.36
C MET A 1 -4.94 -4.59 44.51
N ILE A 2 -5.75 -5.68 44.43
CA ILE A 2 -5.40 -6.86 43.61
C ILE A 2 -6.40 -6.97 42.46
N ILE A 3 -5.90 -7.05 41.22
CA ILE A 3 -6.71 -7.22 40.01
C ILE A 3 -6.39 -8.59 39.41
N VAL A 4 -7.41 -9.36 39.03
CA VAL A 4 -7.22 -10.69 38.43
C VAL A 4 -7.38 -10.59 36.91
N CYS A 5 -6.39 -11.09 36.15
CA CYS A 5 -6.46 -11.13 34.70
C CYS A 5 -7.50 -12.17 34.26
N GLN A 6 -8.51 -11.76 33.52
CA GLN A 6 -9.57 -12.64 33.00
C GLN A 6 -9.08 -13.67 32.00
N LYS A 7 -7.94 -13.42 31.31
CA LYS A 7 -7.41 -14.32 30.27
C LYS A 7 -6.53 -15.45 30.83
N CYS A 8 -5.75 -15.20 31.89
CA CYS A 8 -4.77 -16.16 32.42
C CYS A 8 -4.83 -16.33 33.94
N ALA A 9 -5.84 -15.79 34.61
CA ALA A 9 -6.09 -15.84 36.06
C ALA A 9 -4.91 -15.36 36.93
N THR A 10 -3.92 -14.66 36.35
CA THR A 10 -2.80 -14.12 37.14
C THR A 10 -3.28 -12.94 37.99
N ARG A 11 -2.88 -12.94 39.25
CA ARG A 11 -3.17 -11.84 40.21
C ARG A 11 -2.12 -10.75 40.02
N LEU A 12 -2.59 -9.53 39.78
CA LEU A 12 -1.77 -8.33 39.60
C LEU A 12 -1.93 -7.46 40.84
N GLN A 13 -0.82 -7.17 41.52
CA GLN A 13 -0.82 -6.28 42.67
C GLN A 13 -0.51 -4.86 42.18
N VAL A 14 -1.40 -3.92 42.46
CA VAL A 14 -1.26 -2.51 42.09
C VAL A 14 -1.22 -1.69 43.38
N ASP A 15 -0.21 -0.81 43.46
CA ASP A 15 -0.05 0.08 44.62
C ASP A 15 -1.16 1.13 44.63
N GLU A 16 -1.87 1.23 45.71
CA GLU A 16 -3.02 2.15 45.86
C GLU A 16 -2.58 3.61 45.85
N ASP A 17 -1.43 3.91 46.41
CA ASP A 17 -0.85 5.27 46.46
C ASP A 17 -0.49 5.87 45.13
N LYS A 18 -0.35 5.04 44.07
CA LYS A 18 -0.04 5.45 42.71
C LYS A 18 -1.22 5.30 41.72
N SER A 19 -2.37 4.87 42.26
CA SER A 19 -3.54 4.62 41.41
C SER A 19 -4.36 5.90 41.23
N PRO A 20 -4.67 6.31 39.97
CA PRO A 20 -5.55 7.46 39.77
C PRO A 20 -6.97 7.13 40.24
N ALA A 21 -7.69 8.13 40.73
CA ALA A 21 -9.09 8.00 41.17
C ALA A 21 -10.10 7.65 40.03
N ARG A 22 -9.62 7.42 38.83
CA ARG A 22 -10.41 7.07 37.65
C ARG A 22 -10.11 5.64 37.20
N PRO A 23 -11.04 4.96 36.49
CA PRO A 23 -10.80 3.64 35.97
C PRO A 23 -9.56 3.68 35.06
N PHE A 24 -8.65 2.75 35.27
CA PHE A 24 -7.41 2.65 34.49
C PHE A 24 -7.20 1.22 33.99
N ASN A 25 -6.39 1.10 32.93
CA ASN A 25 -6.11 -0.17 32.29
C ASN A 25 -4.67 -0.61 32.60
N VAL A 26 -4.50 -1.88 33.01
CA VAL A 26 -3.20 -2.49 33.30
C VAL A 26 -2.96 -3.64 32.33
N ARG A 27 -1.75 -3.75 31.81
CA ARG A 27 -1.36 -4.91 30.99
C ARG A 27 -0.85 -6.04 31.86
N CYS A 28 -1.40 -7.23 31.64
CA CYS A 28 -0.95 -8.43 32.34
C CYS A 28 0.46 -8.83 31.86
N PRO A 29 1.47 -8.96 32.75
CA PRO A 29 2.84 -9.30 32.36
C PRO A 29 2.96 -10.74 31.84
N LYS A 30 2.01 -11.63 32.12
CA LYS A 30 2.05 -13.03 31.69
C LYS A 30 1.46 -13.26 30.30
N CYS A 31 0.37 -12.57 29.95
CA CYS A 31 -0.33 -12.81 28.66
C CYS A 31 -0.54 -11.56 27.82
N ASN A 32 0.00 -10.41 28.25
CA ASN A 32 -0.13 -9.09 27.60
C ASN A 32 -1.57 -8.60 27.36
N ALA A 33 -2.58 -9.25 27.96
CA ALA A 33 -3.96 -8.81 27.89
C ALA A 33 -4.17 -7.54 28.73
N THR A 34 -4.99 -6.63 28.23
CA THR A 34 -5.38 -5.42 28.97
C THR A 34 -6.49 -5.77 29.96
N VAL A 35 -6.30 -5.41 31.23
CA VAL A 35 -7.27 -5.62 32.32
C VAL A 35 -7.70 -4.26 32.84
N SER A 36 -9.02 -3.98 32.86
CA SER A 36 -9.57 -2.72 33.33
C SER A 36 -9.87 -2.81 34.83
N SER A 37 -9.50 -1.80 35.61
CA SER A 37 -9.85 -1.65 37.01
C SER A 37 -11.27 -1.07 37.18
N GLY A 38 -12.29 -1.72 36.63
CA GLY A 38 -13.67 -1.35 36.84
C GLY A 38 -14.20 -1.97 38.14
N VAL A 39 -14.71 -1.16 39.06
CA VAL A 39 -15.43 -1.62 40.26
C VAL A 39 -16.67 -2.36 39.79
N ALA A 40 -16.73 -3.66 40.06
CA ALA A 40 -17.94 -4.43 39.89
C ALA A 40 -18.97 -3.97 40.93
N SER A 41 -20.02 -3.29 40.48
CA SER A 41 -21.24 -3.14 41.31
C SER A 41 -22.09 -4.40 41.18
N PRO A 42 -22.67 -4.88 42.28
CA PRO A 42 -23.41 -6.13 42.32
C PRO A 42 -24.77 -6.00 41.62
N ALA A 43 -25.21 -7.13 41.12
CA ALA A 43 -26.46 -7.39 40.44
C ALA A 43 -27.70 -6.77 41.11
N SER A 44 -28.62 -6.29 40.27
CA SER A 44 -30.06 -6.28 40.58
C SER A 44 -30.78 -6.90 39.41
N GLU A 45 -31.33 -8.07 39.66
CA GLU A 45 -32.42 -8.67 38.88
C GLU A 45 -33.66 -7.76 39.01
N HIS A 46 -34.33 -7.52 37.90
CA HIS A 46 -35.78 -7.71 37.72
C HIS A 46 -36.31 -6.99 36.47
N GLY A 47 -37.12 -7.73 35.73
CA GLY A 47 -38.27 -7.16 35.07
C GLY A 47 -38.19 -7.10 33.54
N ALA A 48 -38.71 -8.14 32.92
CA ALA A 48 -39.22 -8.09 31.53
C ALA A 48 -40.34 -7.04 31.41
N LEU A 49 -40.37 -6.31 30.32
CA LEU A 49 -41.55 -6.10 29.44
C LEU A 49 -41.26 -5.09 28.32
N ALA A 50 -41.42 -5.59 27.10
CA ALA A 50 -42.16 -4.99 25.99
C ALA A 50 -41.66 -3.74 25.29
N VAL A 51 -41.30 -3.97 24.02
CA VAL A 51 -41.77 -3.26 22.81
C VAL A 51 -41.53 -1.74 22.76
N GLY A 52 -40.53 -1.38 21.97
CA GLY A 52 -40.35 -0.05 21.46
C GLY A 52 -39.20 -0.08 20.48
N GLY A 53 -39.48 -0.20 19.18
CA GLY A 53 -38.49 -0.15 18.13
C GLY A 53 -37.76 1.19 18.17
N SER A 54 -36.50 1.16 18.60
CA SER A 54 -35.56 2.24 18.32
C SER A 54 -35.04 2.05 16.90
N PRO A 55 -34.97 3.10 16.09
CA PRO A 55 -34.36 3.00 14.78
C PRO A 55 -32.91 2.57 14.95
N ALA A 56 -32.53 1.51 14.23
CA ALA A 56 -31.16 1.08 14.12
C ALA A 56 -30.31 2.30 13.79
N THR A 57 -29.47 2.71 14.71
CA THR A 57 -28.40 3.67 14.44
C THR A 57 -27.50 2.95 13.44
N GLU A 58 -27.68 3.25 12.16
CA GLU A 58 -26.74 2.86 11.13
C GLU A 58 -25.40 3.45 11.55
N HIS A 59 -24.53 2.60 12.09
CA HIS A 59 -23.13 2.95 12.21
C HIS A 59 -22.69 3.32 10.79
N PRO A 60 -22.08 4.51 10.59
CA PRO A 60 -21.58 4.84 9.27
C PRO A 60 -20.65 3.70 8.85
N ARG A 61 -21.05 2.94 7.84
CA ARG A 61 -20.15 2.03 7.15
C ARG A 61 -19.02 2.92 6.68
N PHE A 62 -17.84 2.75 7.28
CA PHE A 62 -16.63 3.30 6.71
C PHE A 62 -16.50 2.67 5.32
N GLU A 63 -16.90 3.39 4.30
CA GLU A 63 -16.56 3.04 2.95
C GLU A 63 -15.04 2.98 2.92
N GLN A 64 -14.51 1.82 2.59
CA GLN A 64 -13.07 1.64 2.47
C GLN A 64 -12.60 2.52 1.33
N ASN A 65 -12.03 3.67 1.67
CA ASN A 65 -11.60 4.69 0.75
C ASN A 65 -10.23 4.29 0.17
N THR A 66 -10.21 3.14 -0.52
CA THR A 66 -9.00 2.59 -1.15
C THR A 66 -8.70 3.34 -2.44
N ALA A 67 -7.41 3.47 -2.76
CA ALA A 67 -6.97 4.08 -3.99
C ALA A 67 -7.60 3.41 -5.21
N ARG A 68 -8.01 4.23 -6.16
CA ARG A 68 -8.66 3.78 -7.38
C ARG A 68 -7.66 3.10 -8.31
N ALA A 69 -8.05 1.95 -8.88
CA ALA A 69 -7.28 1.34 -9.95
C ALA A 69 -7.34 2.24 -11.20
N TYR A 70 -6.20 2.54 -11.78
CA TYR A 70 -6.12 3.30 -13.03
C TYR A 70 -6.50 2.40 -14.21
N GLU A 71 -7.55 2.78 -14.93
CA GLU A 71 -7.93 2.18 -16.20
C GLU A 71 -7.55 3.16 -17.31
N PRO A 72 -6.60 2.82 -18.21
CA PRO A 72 -6.31 3.66 -19.35
C PRO A 72 -7.55 3.80 -20.21
N ALA A 73 -7.90 5.03 -20.61
CA ALA A 73 -9.00 5.28 -21.51
C ALA A 73 -8.75 4.49 -22.80
N THR A 74 -9.52 3.44 -23.02
CA THR A 74 -9.55 2.70 -24.28
C THR A 74 -9.99 3.68 -25.34
N LYS A 75 -9.09 4.00 -26.30
CA LYS A 75 -9.53 4.65 -27.52
C LYS A 75 -10.58 3.75 -28.13
N VAL A 76 -11.82 4.21 -28.10
CA VAL A 76 -12.89 3.62 -28.90
C VAL A 76 -12.42 3.78 -30.35
N LEU A 77 -11.81 2.73 -30.89
CA LEU A 77 -11.60 2.61 -32.32
C LEU A 77 -12.99 2.64 -32.91
N GLY A 78 -13.28 3.69 -33.69
CA GLY A 78 -14.52 3.85 -34.39
C GLY A 78 -14.86 2.58 -35.16
N ASP A 79 -16.13 2.28 -35.10
CA ASP A 79 -16.85 1.23 -35.81
C ASP A 79 -16.43 1.21 -37.30
N ASN A 80 -15.45 0.39 -37.62
CA ASN A 80 -15.17 -0.03 -38.99
C ASN A 80 -15.42 -1.53 -39.03
N GLY A 81 -16.52 -1.90 -39.70
CA GLY A 81 -16.96 -3.25 -39.95
C GLY A 81 -15.85 -4.17 -40.46
N GLY A 82 -15.10 -4.75 -39.55
CA GLY A 82 -14.13 -5.78 -39.78
C GLY A 82 -14.81 -7.13 -39.89
N SER A 83 -14.58 -7.80 -41.01
CA SER A 83 -15.04 -9.16 -41.30
C SER A 83 -14.64 -10.13 -40.16
N THR A 84 -15.49 -11.11 -39.89
CA THR A 84 -15.23 -12.20 -38.91
C THR A 84 -13.90 -12.94 -39.17
N ASP A 85 -13.39 -12.91 -40.40
CA ASP A 85 -12.09 -13.46 -40.79
C ASP A 85 -10.89 -12.72 -40.20
N ASP A 86 -10.98 -11.40 -40.00
CA ASP A 86 -9.92 -10.61 -39.35
C ASP A 86 -9.85 -10.89 -37.86
N ALA A 87 -10.99 -11.11 -37.19
CA ALA A 87 -11.02 -11.50 -35.78
C ALA A 87 -10.41 -12.90 -35.57
N VAL A 88 -10.66 -13.84 -36.47
CA VAL A 88 -10.08 -15.21 -36.42
C VAL A 88 -8.57 -15.16 -36.68
N ARG A 89 -8.09 -14.34 -37.63
CA ARG A 89 -6.67 -14.14 -37.87
C ARG A 89 -5.96 -13.52 -36.67
N MET A 90 -6.57 -12.53 -36.03
CA MET A 90 -6.02 -11.88 -34.84
C MET A 90 -5.97 -12.87 -33.63
N LEU A 91 -6.96 -13.74 -33.48
CA LEU A 91 -6.97 -14.83 -32.50
C LEU A 91 -5.90 -15.88 -32.78
N MET A 92 -5.71 -16.27 -34.04
CA MET A 92 -4.65 -17.20 -34.44
C MET A 92 -3.26 -16.60 -34.22
N ASP A 93 -3.06 -15.30 -34.47
CA ASP A 93 -1.79 -14.61 -34.22
C ASP A 93 -1.47 -14.47 -32.73
N LEU A 94 -2.50 -14.26 -31.89
CA LEU A 94 -2.38 -14.29 -30.42
C LEU A 94 -2.06 -15.67 -29.88
N LEU A 95 -2.66 -16.72 -30.43
CA LEU A 95 -2.39 -18.11 -30.05
C LEU A 95 -1.00 -18.59 -30.51
N SER A 96 -0.54 -18.15 -31.69
CA SER A 96 0.81 -18.48 -32.17
C SER A 96 1.92 -17.74 -31.42
N LYS A 97 1.66 -16.53 -30.92
CA LYS A 97 2.56 -15.79 -30.02
C LYS A 97 2.62 -16.35 -28.60
N GLY A 98 1.56 -17.09 -28.18
CA GLY A 98 1.52 -17.74 -26.88
C GLY A 98 2.41 -18.98 -26.73
N SER A 99 2.95 -19.54 -27.83
CA SER A 99 3.76 -20.75 -27.78
C SER A 99 5.29 -20.52 -27.83
N ASN A 100 5.75 -19.29 -27.94
CA ASN A 100 7.17 -18.96 -27.77
C ASN A 100 7.45 -18.68 -26.28
N GLN A 101 7.44 -19.71 -25.46
CA GLN A 101 8.04 -19.67 -24.15
C GLN A 101 9.55 -19.50 -24.31
N THR A 102 10.01 -18.25 -24.27
CA THR A 102 11.41 -17.97 -23.96
C THR A 102 11.67 -18.63 -22.59
N PRO A 103 12.77 -19.38 -22.41
CA PRO A 103 13.07 -20.03 -21.12
C PRO A 103 13.08 -18.94 -20.04
N GLU A 104 12.10 -19.02 -19.13
CA GLU A 104 12.01 -18.13 -17.99
C GLU A 104 13.32 -18.21 -17.20
N LYS A 105 14.03 -17.10 -17.13
CA LYS A 105 15.19 -16.98 -16.23
C LYS A 105 14.72 -17.32 -14.81
N PRO A 106 15.44 -18.21 -14.08
CA PRO A 106 15.08 -18.50 -12.71
C PRO A 106 15.03 -17.19 -11.89
N GLY A 107 13.87 -16.89 -11.32
CA GLY A 107 13.59 -15.64 -10.60
C GLY A 107 12.79 -14.59 -11.36
N ALA A 108 12.40 -14.82 -12.62
CA ALA A 108 11.45 -13.96 -13.32
C ALA A 108 10.04 -14.14 -12.75
N ARG A 109 9.29 -13.03 -12.62
CA ARG A 109 7.87 -13.09 -12.22
C ARG A 109 7.05 -13.71 -13.34
N PRO A 110 6.07 -14.58 -13.01
CA PRO A 110 5.12 -15.06 -13.99
C PRO A 110 4.35 -13.89 -14.62
N SER A 111 4.00 -13.99 -15.89
CA SER A 111 3.29 -12.95 -16.66
C SER A 111 1.93 -12.54 -16.03
N TRP A 112 1.33 -13.39 -15.21
CA TRP A 112 0.09 -13.11 -14.49
C TRP A 112 0.29 -12.32 -13.18
N ASP A 113 1.53 -12.21 -12.67
CA ASP A 113 1.86 -11.45 -11.46
C ASP A 113 2.42 -10.07 -11.83
N GLN A 114 1.54 -9.21 -12.29
CA GLN A 114 1.89 -7.84 -12.64
C GLN A 114 2.38 -7.07 -11.41
N ARG A 115 3.44 -6.29 -11.58
CA ARG A 115 3.93 -5.37 -10.55
C ARG A 115 2.85 -4.34 -10.21
N LYS A 116 2.63 -4.12 -8.92
CA LYS A 116 1.67 -3.15 -8.43
C LYS A 116 2.38 -1.84 -8.12
N ALA A 117 1.90 -0.77 -8.74
CA ALA A 117 2.41 0.58 -8.51
C ALA A 117 1.34 1.45 -7.86
N LEU A 118 1.72 2.20 -6.82
CA LEU A 118 0.89 3.23 -6.20
C LEU A 118 1.41 4.61 -6.63
N VAL A 119 0.52 5.43 -7.15
CA VAL A 119 0.80 6.80 -7.60
C VAL A 119 0.18 7.78 -6.62
N CYS A 120 1.02 8.56 -5.95
CA CYS A 120 0.69 9.61 -5.00
C CYS A 120 1.27 10.92 -5.52
N THR A 121 0.66 11.49 -6.56
CA THR A 121 1.18 12.68 -7.23
C THR A 121 0.15 13.80 -7.26
N ALA A 122 0.62 15.05 -7.43
CA ALA A 122 -0.26 16.18 -7.65
C ALA A 122 -1.09 15.98 -8.92
N ASP A 123 -2.27 16.60 -8.98
CA ASP A 123 -3.24 16.47 -10.06
C ASP A 123 -2.64 16.73 -11.44
N SER A 124 -1.72 17.70 -11.52
CA SER A 124 -1.08 18.13 -12.76
C SER A 124 -0.28 17.02 -13.49
N HIS A 125 0.24 16.05 -12.75
CA HIS A 125 1.11 14.98 -13.32
C HIS A 125 0.52 13.59 -13.15
N ARG A 126 -0.55 13.45 -12.40
CA ARG A 126 -1.15 12.18 -12.00
C ARG A 126 -1.45 11.26 -13.17
N ASP A 127 -2.19 11.76 -14.14
CA ASP A 127 -2.59 10.97 -15.30
C ASP A 127 -1.41 10.62 -16.21
N ALA A 128 -0.45 11.53 -16.36
CA ALA A 128 0.75 11.27 -17.16
C ALA A 128 1.58 10.15 -16.53
N VAL A 129 1.86 10.22 -15.24
CA VAL A 129 2.60 9.21 -14.49
C VAL A 129 1.87 7.87 -14.51
N ALA A 130 0.55 7.86 -14.21
CA ALA A 130 -0.25 6.64 -14.19
C ALA A 130 -0.27 5.94 -15.54
N ARG A 131 -0.42 6.71 -16.63
CA ARG A 131 -0.40 6.20 -18.01
C ARG A 131 0.94 5.56 -18.36
N ARG A 132 2.06 6.23 -18.07
CA ARG A 132 3.40 5.70 -18.36
C ARG A 132 3.67 4.38 -17.63
N LEU A 133 3.24 4.26 -16.39
CA LEU A 133 3.36 3.01 -15.65
C LEU A 133 2.46 1.91 -16.21
N ALA A 134 1.22 2.24 -16.58
CA ALA A 134 0.29 1.27 -17.18
C ALA A 134 0.83 0.77 -18.53
N GLU A 135 1.37 1.66 -19.37
CA GLU A 135 2.04 1.31 -20.64
C GLU A 135 3.25 0.40 -20.41
N SER A 136 3.94 0.53 -19.28
CA SER A 136 5.06 -0.32 -18.85
C SER A 136 4.61 -1.65 -18.20
N GLY A 137 3.30 -1.95 -18.20
CA GLY A 137 2.75 -3.21 -17.72
C GLY A 137 2.54 -3.28 -16.21
N TYR A 138 2.57 -2.16 -15.49
CA TYR A 138 2.24 -2.11 -14.08
C TYR A 138 0.72 -2.10 -13.87
N ARG A 139 0.26 -2.77 -12.81
CA ARG A 139 -1.07 -2.55 -12.28
C ARG A 139 -1.04 -1.30 -11.39
N VAL A 140 -1.63 -0.22 -11.89
CA VAL A 140 -1.52 1.11 -11.28
C VAL A 140 -2.72 1.38 -10.37
N TYR A 141 -2.43 1.87 -9.17
CA TYR A 141 -3.40 2.41 -8.21
C TYR A 141 -3.09 3.89 -8.03
N VAL A 142 -4.11 4.71 -8.06
CA VAL A 142 -3.97 6.17 -7.94
C VAL A 142 -4.62 6.61 -6.63
N ALA A 143 -3.85 7.28 -5.78
CA ALA A 143 -4.34 7.88 -4.55
C ALA A 143 -4.56 9.39 -4.79
N GLU A 144 -5.71 9.89 -4.37
CA GLU A 144 -6.07 11.31 -4.45
C GLU A 144 -5.66 12.07 -3.19
N ASP A 145 -5.64 11.38 -2.05
CA ASP A 145 -5.28 11.93 -0.75
C ASP A 145 -4.38 10.98 0.06
N THR A 146 -3.84 11.50 1.15
CA THR A 146 -2.96 10.77 2.06
C THR A 146 -3.62 9.54 2.67
N ARG A 147 -4.92 9.62 2.99
CA ARG A 147 -5.68 8.53 3.59
C ARG A 147 -5.76 7.35 2.63
N GLN A 148 -6.16 7.59 1.37
CA GLN A 148 -6.23 6.56 0.34
C GLN A 148 -4.87 5.91 0.09
N ALA A 149 -3.80 6.72 0.04
CA ALA A 149 -2.44 6.21 -0.13
C ALA A 149 -2.07 5.22 0.98
N VAL A 150 -2.25 5.59 2.25
CA VAL A 150 -1.91 4.78 3.42
C VAL A 150 -2.79 3.52 3.49
N GLU A 151 -4.10 3.65 3.29
CA GLU A 151 -5.02 2.51 3.30
C GLU A 151 -4.69 1.51 2.18
N THR A 152 -4.35 2.01 0.99
CA THR A 152 -3.96 1.15 -0.13
C THR A 152 -2.66 0.41 0.14
N MET A 153 -1.65 1.06 0.73
CA MET A 153 -0.40 0.42 1.12
C MET A 153 -0.59 -0.64 2.21
N ARG A 154 -1.56 -0.45 3.12
CA ARG A 154 -1.88 -1.43 4.16
C ARG A 154 -2.70 -2.60 3.66
N ALA A 155 -3.65 -2.33 2.76
CA ALA A 155 -4.53 -3.34 2.18
C ALA A 155 -3.84 -4.20 1.12
N ASN A 156 -2.89 -3.63 0.39
CA ASN A 156 -2.23 -4.27 -0.74
C ASN A 156 -0.71 -4.23 -0.60
N LYS A 157 -0.08 -5.31 -1.05
CA LYS A 157 1.37 -5.33 -1.21
C LYS A 157 1.74 -4.58 -2.47
N MET A 158 2.40 -3.43 -2.32
CA MET A 158 2.92 -2.64 -3.44
C MET A 158 4.36 -3.00 -3.74
N ASP A 159 4.71 -3.00 -5.04
CA ASP A 159 6.08 -3.21 -5.51
C ASP A 159 6.77 -1.87 -5.75
N VAL A 160 6.02 -0.88 -6.21
CA VAL A 160 6.51 0.47 -6.49
C VAL A 160 5.59 1.50 -5.86
N VAL A 161 6.15 2.53 -5.26
CA VAL A 161 5.41 3.72 -4.80
C VAL A 161 6.04 4.95 -5.39
N LEU A 162 5.26 5.73 -6.13
CA LEU A 162 5.67 7.03 -6.66
C LEU A 162 5.01 8.13 -5.84
N LEU A 163 5.81 9.00 -5.32
CA LEU A 163 5.39 10.10 -4.47
C LEU A 163 5.87 11.44 -5.04
N ASP A 164 4.97 12.36 -5.21
CA ASP A 164 5.31 13.76 -5.51
C ASP A 164 5.57 14.53 -4.20
N SER A 165 6.56 15.38 -4.21
CA SER A 165 6.87 16.28 -3.11
C SER A 165 5.70 17.23 -2.77
N GLN A 166 4.81 17.48 -3.72
CA GLN A 166 3.63 18.32 -3.60
C GLN A 166 2.32 17.52 -3.42
N PHE A 167 2.41 16.21 -3.12
CA PHE A 167 1.24 15.38 -2.88
C PHE A 167 0.52 15.82 -1.59
N ASP A 168 -0.78 16.12 -1.70
CA ASP A 168 -1.66 16.49 -0.59
C ASP A 168 -1.02 17.48 0.41
N PRO A 169 -0.72 18.71 -0.02
CA PRO A 169 0.02 19.66 0.81
C PRO A 169 -0.74 20.10 2.06
N GLY A 170 -2.08 20.00 2.06
CA GLY A 170 -2.93 20.34 3.20
C GLY A 170 -2.71 19.41 4.40
N GLU A 171 -2.53 18.13 4.15
CA GLU A 171 -2.33 17.08 5.16
C GLU A 171 -0.85 16.69 5.32
N GLN A 172 0.09 17.44 4.73
CA GLN A 172 1.51 17.07 4.67
C GLN A 172 1.72 15.67 4.10
N GLY A 173 0.95 15.30 3.09
CA GLY A 173 0.81 13.95 2.58
C GLY A 173 2.12 13.31 2.14
N SER A 174 3.01 14.07 1.51
CA SER A 174 4.33 13.57 1.12
C SER A 174 5.14 13.10 2.34
N ALA A 175 5.18 13.88 3.42
CA ALA A 175 5.90 13.51 4.64
C ALA A 175 5.26 12.29 5.34
N PHE A 176 3.93 12.21 5.30
CA PHE A 176 3.19 11.08 5.88
C PHE A 176 3.47 9.77 5.15
N VAL A 177 3.43 9.77 3.82
CA VAL A 177 3.73 8.58 2.99
C VAL A 177 5.19 8.13 3.20
N VAL A 178 6.15 9.06 3.21
CA VAL A 178 7.56 8.76 3.51
C VAL A 178 7.68 8.10 4.89
N ARG A 179 7.04 8.66 5.90
CA ARG A 179 7.05 8.09 7.26
C ARG A 179 6.45 6.69 7.29
N GLU A 180 5.30 6.46 6.66
CA GLU A 180 4.63 5.16 6.64
C GLU A 180 5.51 4.09 6.00
N ILE A 181 6.21 4.40 4.90
CA ILE A 181 7.13 3.48 4.24
C ILE A 181 8.37 3.22 5.11
N ASN A 182 8.89 4.23 5.80
CA ASN A 182 10.12 4.10 6.59
C ASN A 182 9.91 3.36 7.92
N VAL A 183 8.70 3.27 8.45
CA VAL A 183 8.38 2.44 9.63
C VAL A 183 8.16 0.97 9.30
N LEU A 184 8.13 0.59 8.03
CA LEU A 184 8.02 -0.81 7.62
C LEU A 184 9.22 -1.61 8.11
N ARG A 185 8.98 -2.88 8.43
CA ARG A 185 10.05 -3.81 8.77
C ARG A 185 11.05 -3.94 7.61
N PRO A 186 12.35 -4.09 7.86
CA PRO A 186 13.37 -4.16 6.80
C PRO A 186 13.05 -5.13 5.65
N PRO A 187 12.52 -6.35 5.89
CA PRO A 187 12.15 -7.25 4.80
C PRO A 187 11.02 -6.70 3.91
N GLN A 188 10.07 -5.98 4.49
CA GLN A 188 8.96 -5.36 3.75
C GLN A 188 9.44 -4.12 2.99
N ARG A 189 10.24 -3.25 3.64
CA ARG A 189 10.79 -2.03 3.02
C ARG A 189 11.64 -2.36 1.79
N ARG A 190 12.42 -3.44 1.81
CA ARG A 190 13.23 -3.92 0.67
C ARG A 190 12.40 -4.46 -0.49
N ARG A 191 11.10 -4.65 -0.30
CA ARG A 191 10.18 -5.11 -1.35
C ARG A 191 9.39 -3.97 -1.99
N ILE A 192 9.72 -2.74 -1.65
CA ILE A 192 9.09 -1.55 -2.20
C ILE A 192 10.17 -0.69 -2.84
N PHE A 193 10.07 -0.48 -4.15
CA PHE A 193 10.86 0.50 -4.86
C PHE A 193 10.18 1.86 -4.73
N PHE A 194 10.79 2.75 -3.96
CA PHE A 194 10.21 4.04 -3.60
C PHE A 194 10.83 5.16 -4.43
N VAL A 195 10.02 5.87 -5.17
CA VAL A 195 10.39 6.94 -6.10
C VAL A 195 9.84 8.27 -5.60
N LEU A 196 10.68 9.28 -5.54
CA LEU A 196 10.27 10.67 -5.26
C LEU A 196 10.32 11.48 -6.55
N ILE A 197 9.20 12.11 -6.90
CA ILE A 197 9.11 13.08 -7.99
C ILE A 197 9.20 14.47 -7.39
N SER A 198 10.11 15.29 -7.90
CA SER A 198 10.32 16.64 -7.38
C SER A 198 10.82 17.59 -8.46
N PRO A 199 10.32 18.82 -8.53
CA PRO A 199 10.80 19.82 -9.48
C PRO A 199 12.18 20.39 -9.12
N SER A 200 12.59 20.26 -7.86
CA SER A 200 13.83 20.87 -7.35
C SER A 200 15.03 19.92 -7.34
N MET A 201 14.82 18.63 -7.60
CA MET A 201 15.88 17.61 -7.55
C MET A 201 16.24 17.12 -8.95
N ARG A 202 17.49 16.71 -9.13
CA ARG A 202 17.96 16.13 -10.39
C ARG A 202 17.59 14.65 -10.45
N THR A 203 17.15 14.20 -11.62
CA THR A 203 16.86 12.78 -11.88
C THR A 203 18.09 11.91 -11.65
N MET A 204 17.88 10.76 -10.99
CA MET A 204 18.92 9.79 -10.63
C MET A 204 20.01 10.37 -9.68
N ASP A 205 19.72 11.43 -8.94
CA ASP A 205 20.63 11.92 -7.90
C ASP A 205 20.62 10.98 -6.70
N ALA A 206 21.65 10.15 -6.61
CA ALA A 206 21.79 9.17 -5.52
C ALA A 206 21.93 9.82 -4.14
N HIS A 207 22.56 11.00 -4.05
CA HIS A 207 22.71 11.72 -2.79
C HIS A 207 21.37 12.28 -2.30
N ALA A 208 20.61 12.90 -3.20
CA ALA A 208 19.26 13.40 -2.90
C ALA A 208 18.32 12.24 -2.53
N ALA A 209 18.40 11.10 -3.23
CA ALA A 209 17.65 9.89 -2.90
C ALA A 209 17.95 9.37 -1.50
N PHE A 210 19.24 9.31 -1.14
CA PHE A 210 19.68 8.89 0.19
C PHE A 210 19.16 9.83 1.29
N LEU A 211 19.29 11.15 1.13
CA LEU A 211 18.80 12.13 2.11
C LEU A 211 17.27 12.08 2.27
N SER A 212 16.55 11.74 1.21
CA SER A 212 15.09 11.64 1.21
C SER A 212 14.56 10.25 1.63
N ASN A 213 15.46 9.30 1.95
CA ASN A 213 15.11 7.90 2.25
C ASN A 213 14.27 7.21 1.15
N VAL A 214 14.55 7.53 -0.11
CA VAL A 214 13.93 6.93 -1.30
C VAL A 214 14.95 6.15 -2.11
N ASN A 215 14.47 5.31 -3.03
CA ASN A 215 15.35 4.54 -3.91
C ASN A 215 15.76 5.31 -5.16
N LEU A 216 14.88 6.21 -5.62
CA LEU A 216 15.08 6.98 -6.85
C LEU A 216 14.46 8.37 -6.70
N VAL A 217 15.12 9.37 -7.24
CA VAL A 217 14.55 10.71 -7.45
C VAL A 217 14.40 10.96 -8.94
N VAL A 218 13.24 11.51 -9.32
CA VAL A 218 12.92 11.87 -10.70
C VAL A 218 12.50 13.34 -10.74
N ASN A 219 13.08 14.11 -11.64
CA ASN A 219 12.61 15.48 -11.87
C ASN A 219 11.27 15.46 -12.61
N VAL A 220 10.37 16.38 -12.24
CA VAL A 220 9.07 16.53 -12.92
C VAL A 220 9.22 16.69 -14.42
N ALA A 221 10.27 17.38 -14.91
CA ALA A 221 10.54 17.57 -16.32
C ALA A 221 10.84 16.26 -17.08
N ASP A 222 11.29 15.22 -16.37
CA ASP A 222 11.70 13.95 -16.96
C ASP A 222 10.61 12.85 -16.84
N VAL A 223 9.40 13.20 -16.42
CA VAL A 223 8.29 12.26 -16.25
C VAL A 223 7.92 11.53 -17.56
N ASP A 224 8.12 12.16 -18.70
CA ASP A 224 7.90 11.54 -20.01
C ASP A 224 8.86 10.36 -20.28
N GLU A 225 10.05 10.39 -19.71
CA GLU A 225 11.06 9.33 -19.78
C GLU A 225 10.99 8.33 -18.61
N LEU A 226 9.95 8.43 -17.76
CA LEU A 226 9.82 7.69 -16.52
C LEU A 226 10.04 6.18 -16.70
N HIS A 227 9.51 5.59 -17.77
CA HIS A 227 9.65 4.16 -18.04
C HIS A 227 11.12 3.73 -18.19
N ARG A 228 11.93 4.50 -18.93
CA ARG A 228 13.36 4.22 -19.15
C ARG A 228 14.16 4.40 -17.87
N ILE A 229 13.86 5.48 -17.12
CA ILE A 229 14.50 5.78 -15.84
C ILE A 229 14.23 4.65 -14.84
N MET A 230 12.97 4.22 -14.75
CA MET A 230 12.54 3.12 -13.88
C MET A 230 13.20 1.80 -14.24
N ASP A 231 13.31 1.48 -15.55
CA ASP A 231 13.93 0.23 -16.01
C ASP A 231 15.40 0.15 -15.61
N VAL A 232 16.15 1.27 -15.77
CA VAL A 232 17.56 1.34 -15.37
C VAL A 232 17.67 1.18 -13.85
N ALA A 233 16.94 2.00 -13.10
CA ALA A 233 17.03 2.02 -11.65
C ALA A 233 16.57 0.71 -11.00
N LEU A 234 15.52 0.05 -11.52
CA LEU A 234 15.08 -1.25 -11.04
C LEU A 234 16.08 -2.36 -11.36
N ARG A 235 16.76 -2.29 -12.50
CA ARG A 235 17.82 -3.25 -12.83
C ARG A 235 18.96 -3.15 -11.84
N GLU A 236 19.43 -1.94 -11.54
CA GLU A 236 20.48 -1.70 -10.54
C GLU A 236 20.04 -2.16 -9.14
N TYR A 237 18.80 -1.88 -8.78
CA TYR A 237 18.22 -2.31 -7.52
C TYR A 237 18.15 -3.83 -7.38
N ASN A 238 17.70 -4.52 -8.43
CA ASN A 238 17.64 -5.97 -8.45
C ASN A 238 19.03 -6.62 -8.41
N GLU A 239 20.01 -5.99 -9.06
CA GLU A 239 21.41 -6.43 -9.00
C GLU A 239 21.98 -6.30 -7.59
N LEU A 240 21.74 -5.17 -6.92
CA LEU A 240 22.14 -4.92 -5.53
C LEU A 240 21.56 -5.97 -4.57
N TYR A 241 20.32 -6.39 -4.78
CA TYR A 241 19.66 -7.35 -3.91
C TYR A 241 19.64 -8.78 -4.44
N ARG A 242 20.39 -9.09 -5.48
CA ARG A 242 20.41 -10.41 -6.13
C ARG A 242 20.70 -11.54 -5.16
N ASP A 243 21.78 -11.44 -4.39
CA ASP A 243 22.20 -12.51 -3.47
C ASP A 243 21.23 -12.66 -2.30
N PHE A 244 20.69 -11.55 -1.81
CA PHE A 244 19.65 -11.55 -0.79
C PHE A 244 18.37 -12.23 -1.31
N ASN A 245 17.91 -11.88 -2.49
CA ASN A 245 16.72 -12.47 -3.10
C ASN A 245 16.93 -13.97 -3.34
N SER A 246 18.12 -14.38 -3.79
CA SER A 246 18.47 -15.78 -3.99
C SER A 246 18.45 -16.57 -2.69
N ALA A 247 19.07 -16.03 -1.61
CA ALA A 247 19.11 -16.69 -0.31
C ALA A 247 17.73 -16.92 0.32
N PHE A 248 16.77 -16.04 0.03
CA PHE A 248 15.41 -16.10 0.56
C PHE A 248 14.36 -16.58 -0.45
N ASN A 249 14.78 -17.08 -1.61
CA ASN A 249 13.89 -17.53 -2.71
C ASN A 249 12.84 -16.45 -3.08
N LEU A 250 13.26 -15.18 -3.13
CA LEU A 250 12.39 -14.07 -3.48
C LEU A 250 12.52 -13.73 -4.96
N THR A 251 11.40 -13.43 -5.60
CA THR A 251 11.38 -12.88 -6.97
C THR A 251 11.97 -11.47 -6.99
N ALA A 252 12.67 -11.10 -8.04
CA ALA A 252 13.12 -9.73 -8.29
C ALA A 252 11.93 -8.75 -8.42
N LEU A 253 12.15 -7.48 -8.05
CA LEU A 253 11.18 -6.40 -8.27
C LEU A 253 11.09 -6.06 -9.74
#